data_182aabdf8267abc1b8db8dc3be6d3aa2
#
_entry.id   182aabdf8267abc1b8db8dc3be6d3aa2
#
_cell.length_a   1.000
_cell.length_b   1.000
_cell.length_c   1.000
_cell.angle_alpha   90.00
_cell.angle_beta   90.00
_cell.angle_gamma   90.00
#
_symmetry.space_group_name_H-M   'P 1'
#
loop_
_entity.id
_entity.type
_entity.pdbx_description
1 polymer ?
#
loop_
_entity_poly.entity_id
_entity_poly.type
_entity_poly.pdbx_seq_one_letter_code
_entity_poly.pdbx_strand_id
1 'polypeptide(L)'
;MDTPYTIDAVAGIEARGFIIGGAVAHQLSVGFIPVRKSGKLPGDTLEHHYDLEYGTDTVEIHTDAVTPGQKVLVVDDLIATGGTAEAAIRLIEKSGGEIV
;
A
#
# COMPACT_ATOMS: atom_id res chain seq x y z
N MET A 1 7.78 13.67 18.75
CA MET A 1 6.32 13.86 18.77
C MET A 1 5.66 12.53 19.04
N ASP A 2 4.91 12.49 20.10
CA ASP A 2 4.19 11.27 20.42
C ASP A 2 2.89 11.24 19.64
N THR A 3 2.71 10.19 18.86
CA THR A 3 1.45 9.94 18.19
C THR A 3 0.72 8.83 18.94
N PRO A 4 -0.62 8.85 18.97
CA PRO A 4 -1.37 7.76 19.61
C PRO A 4 -1.22 6.44 18.85
N TYR A 5 -0.60 6.47 17.68
CA TYR A 5 -0.42 5.30 16.83
C TYR A 5 1.05 5.11 16.51
N THR A 6 1.49 3.87 16.56
CA THR A 6 2.79 3.49 16.03
C THR A 6 2.60 3.10 14.57
N ILE A 7 3.39 3.70 13.69
CA ILE A 7 3.38 3.35 12.27
C ILE A 7 4.67 2.61 11.98
N ASP A 8 4.57 1.40 11.45
CA ASP A 8 5.72 0.55 11.18
C ASP A 8 6.19 0.65 9.73
N ALA A 9 5.28 0.99 8.82
CA ALA A 9 5.60 1.15 7.41
C ALA A 9 4.59 2.05 6.73
N VAL A 10 4.98 2.61 5.59
CA VAL A 10 4.10 3.42 4.74
C VAL A 10 3.96 2.71 3.40
N ALA A 11 2.73 2.47 2.97
CA ALA A 11 2.43 1.93 1.65
C ALA A 11 1.98 3.07 0.74
N GLY A 12 2.58 3.18 -0.43
CA GLY A 12 2.21 4.17 -1.43
C GLY A 12 1.80 3.52 -2.74
N ILE A 13 0.75 4.04 -3.34
CA ILE A 13 0.21 3.53 -4.61
C ILE A 13 0.83 4.32 -5.76
N GLU A 14 1.31 3.62 -6.79
CA GLU A 14 1.93 4.28 -7.93
C GLU A 14 0.92 5.21 -8.63
N ALA A 15 1.36 6.34 -9.18
CA ALA A 15 2.78 6.74 -9.13
C ALA A 15 2.99 7.86 -8.12
N ARG A 16 2.02 8.71 -7.90
CA ARG A 16 2.14 9.86 -6.99
C ARG A 16 2.23 9.46 -5.54
N GLY A 17 1.57 8.36 -5.17
CA GLY A 17 1.68 7.80 -3.83
C GLY A 17 3.10 7.41 -3.47
N PHE A 18 3.95 7.10 -4.45
CA PHE A 18 5.36 6.82 -4.21
C PHE A 18 6.11 8.06 -3.74
N ILE A 19 5.84 9.19 -4.35
CA ILE A 19 6.52 10.44 -4.00
C ILE A 19 6.10 10.89 -2.61
N ILE A 20 4.79 10.98 -2.38
CA ILE A 20 4.24 11.42 -1.10
C ILE A 20 4.55 10.40 -0.01
N GLY A 21 4.33 9.13 -0.29
CA GLY A 21 4.56 8.04 0.66
C GLY A 21 6.02 7.89 1.04
N GLY A 22 6.93 8.05 0.06
CA GLY A 22 8.36 8.03 0.33
C GLY A 22 8.79 9.17 1.25
N ALA A 23 8.24 10.37 1.05
CA ALA A 23 8.53 11.50 1.92
C ALA A 23 8.00 11.27 3.34
N VAL A 24 6.79 10.74 3.47
CA VAL A 24 6.20 10.44 4.77
C VAL A 24 6.99 9.34 5.49
N ALA A 25 7.37 8.28 4.76
CA ALA A 25 8.18 7.21 5.32
C ALA A 25 9.51 7.73 5.84
N HIS A 26 10.15 8.62 5.09
CA HIS A 26 11.40 9.23 5.49
C HIS A 26 11.22 10.06 6.77
N GLN A 27 10.18 10.88 6.83
CA GLN A 27 9.89 11.69 8.02
C GLN A 27 9.62 10.84 9.26
N LEU A 28 9.00 9.69 9.08
CA LEU A 28 8.68 8.78 10.19
C LEU A 28 9.80 7.78 10.47
N SER A 29 10.83 7.74 9.63
CA SER A 29 11.95 6.79 9.72
C SER A 29 11.46 5.34 9.68
N VAL A 30 10.53 5.05 8.80
CA VAL A 30 9.98 3.70 8.61
C VAL A 30 10.15 3.25 7.16
N GLY A 31 9.92 1.97 6.91
CA GLY A 31 10.02 1.41 5.57
C GLY A 31 8.90 1.86 4.65
N PHE A 32 9.12 1.70 3.36
CA PHE A 32 8.15 2.02 2.32
C PHE A 32 7.75 0.75 1.56
N ILE A 33 6.45 0.57 1.36
CA ILE A 33 5.88 -0.56 0.65
C ILE A 33 5.29 -0.05 -0.67
N PRO A 34 5.89 -0.37 -1.82
CA PRO A 34 5.30 0.01 -3.10
C PRO A 34 4.11 -0.89 -3.44
N VAL A 35 2.99 -0.25 -3.77
CA VAL A 35 1.80 -0.91 -4.30
C VAL A 35 1.69 -0.52 -5.77
N ARG A 36 1.72 -1.50 -6.65
CA ARG A 36 1.78 -1.24 -8.09
C ARG A 36 0.73 -2.04 -8.83
N LYS A 37 0.49 -1.63 -10.07
CA LYS A 37 -0.33 -2.39 -11.00
C LYS A 37 0.34 -3.72 -11.33
N SER A 38 -0.48 -4.71 -11.72
CA SER A 38 0.01 -6.04 -12.05
C SER A 38 1.14 -6.02 -13.09
N GLY A 39 2.16 -6.83 -12.83
CA GLY A 39 3.30 -6.99 -13.74
C GLY A 39 4.40 -5.94 -13.60
N LYS A 40 4.27 -5.00 -12.67
CA LYS A 40 5.26 -3.94 -12.48
C LYS A 40 6.33 -4.26 -11.45
N LEU A 41 6.04 -5.16 -10.50
CA LEU A 41 7.01 -5.54 -9.47
C LEU A 41 7.77 -6.79 -9.88
N PRO A 42 9.09 -6.82 -9.68
CA PRO A 42 9.87 -8.03 -9.91
C PRO A 42 9.70 -9.01 -8.75
N GLY A 43 9.90 -10.30 -9.03
CA GLY A 43 9.88 -11.33 -8.00
C GLY A 43 8.48 -11.77 -7.63
N ASP A 44 8.36 -12.41 -6.47
CA ASP A 44 7.09 -12.94 -6.00
C ASP A 44 6.21 -11.83 -5.43
N THR A 45 4.95 -11.83 -5.85
CA THR A 45 3.98 -10.80 -5.46
C THR A 45 2.68 -11.44 -5.00
N LEU A 46 1.95 -10.69 -4.17
CA LEU A 46 0.56 -10.96 -3.84
C LEU A 46 -0.30 -9.97 -4.60
N GLU A 47 -1.42 -10.44 -5.11
CA GLU A 47 -2.30 -9.64 -5.95
C GLU A 47 -3.68 -9.54 -5.35
N HIS A 48 -4.36 -8.44 -5.64
CA HIS A 48 -5.77 -8.27 -5.34
C HIS A 48 -6.47 -7.62 -6.53
N HIS A 49 -7.49 -8.29 -7.04
CA HIS A 49 -8.30 -7.79 -8.15
C HIS A 49 -9.39 -6.89 -7.60
N TYR A 50 -9.70 -5.84 -8.34
CA TYR A 50 -10.80 -4.94 -7.99
C TYR A 50 -11.56 -4.52 -9.24
N ASP A 51 -12.83 -4.22 -9.07
CA ASP A 51 -13.71 -3.87 -10.17
C ASP A 51 -13.58 -2.39 -10.53
N LEU A 52 -13.54 -2.14 -11.82
CA LEU A 52 -13.64 -0.83 -12.39
C LEU A 52 -15.00 -0.70 -13.07
N GLU A 53 -15.36 0.52 -13.47
CA GLU A 53 -16.60 0.76 -14.21
C GLU A 53 -16.65 -0.04 -15.51
N TYR A 54 -15.50 -0.24 -16.15
CA TYR A 54 -15.39 -0.89 -17.45
C TYR A 54 -14.49 -2.14 -17.41
N GLY A 55 -14.48 -2.86 -16.32
CA GLY A 55 -13.68 -4.08 -16.23
C GLY A 55 -13.09 -4.28 -14.85
N THR A 56 -11.94 -4.95 -14.81
CA THR A 56 -11.23 -5.21 -13.57
C THR A 56 -9.78 -4.75 -13.69
N ASP A 57 -9.17 -4.48 -12.55
CA ASP A 57 -7.75 -4.19 -12.49
C ASP A 57 -7.16 -4.94 -11.31
N THR A 58 -5.84 -4.94 -11.20
CA THR A 58 -5.12 -5.70 -10.17
C THR A 58 -4.01 -4.84 -9.62
N VAL A 59 -3.89 -4.82 -8.30
CA VAL A 59 -2.74 -4.24 -7.62
C VAL A 59 -1.95 -5.35 -6.95
N GLU A 60 -0.66 -5.13 -6.76
CA GLU A 60 0.24 -6.12 -6.17
C GLU A 60 1.22 -5.49 -5.22
N ILE A 61 1.66 -6.28 -4.25
CA ILE A 61 2.79 -5.98 -3.36
C ILE A 61 3.72 -7.19 -3.34
N HIS A 62 4.96 -7.00 -2.93
CA HIS A 62 5.86 -8.13 -2.72
C HIS A 62 5.33 -9.03 -1.61
N THR A 63 5.56 -10.34 -1.71
CA THR A 63 5.08 -11.33 -0.72
C THR A 63 5.66 -11.11 0.66
N ASP A 64 6.84 -10.53 0.74
CA ASP A 64 7.55 -10.26 2.00
C ASP A 64 7.47 -8.80 2.45
N ALA A 65 6.62 -8.00 1.79
CA ALA A 65 6.56 -6.57 2.05
C ALA A 65 5.98 -6.23 3.43
N VAL A 66 5.04 -7.04 3.91
CA VAL A 66 4.34 -6.80 5.17
C VAL A 66 4.59 -7.95 6.13
N THR A 67 5.01 -7.60 7.34
CA THR A 67 5.16 -8.55 8.44
C THR A 67 3.83 -8.58 9.22
N PRO A 68 3.34 -9.77 9.61
CA PRO A 68 2.12 -9.85 10.40
C PRO A 68 2.16 -8.98 11.66
N GLY A 69 1.10 -8.23 11.90
CA GLY A 69 1.00 -7.29 13.00
C GLY A 69 1.59 -5.91 12.73
N GLN A 70 2.24 -5.72 11.61
CA GLN A 70 2.83 -4.44 11.22
C GLN A 70 1.73 -3.42 10.96
N LYS A 71 1.90 -2.21 11.50
CA LYS A 71 0.94 -1.12 11.31
C LYS A 71 1.34 -0.28 10.12
N VAL A 72 0.46 -0.20 9.14
CA VAL A 72 0.73 0.38 7.83
C VAL A 72 -0.18 1.57 7.56
N LEU A 73 0.44 2.69 7.18
CA LEU A 73 -0.25 3.86 6.69
C LEU A 73 -0.29 3.81 5.16
N VAL A 74 -1.47 3.88 4.58
CA VAL A 74 -1.64 3.88 3.12
C VAL A 74 -1.76 5.32 2.62
N VAL A 75 -0.95 5.64 1.62
CA VAL A 75 -0.91 6.98 1.02
C VAL A 75 -1.23 6.91 -0.46
N ASP A 76 -2.15 7.75 -0.91
CA ASP A 76 -2.48 7.94 -2.31
C ASP A 76 -2.65 9.44 -2.56
N ASP A 77 -2.47 9.86 -3.80
CA ASP A 77 -2.52 11.29 -4.14
C ASP A 77 -3.93 11.82 -4.24
N LEU A 78 -4.82 11.04 -4.81
CA LEU A 78 -6.19 11.44 -5.05
C LEU A 78 -7.10 10.23 -5.01
N ILE A 79 -8.12 10.31 -4.19
CA ILE A 79 -9.10 9.24 -4.06
C ILE A 79 -10.26 9.53 -5.02
N ALA A 80 -9.98 9.38 -6.31
CA ALA A 80 -11.01 9.65 -7.31
C ALA A 80 -12.07 8.56 -7.35
N THR A 81 -11.65 7.30 -7.21
CA THR A 81 -12.54 6.16 -7.32
C THR A 81 -12.64 5.34 -6.03
N GLY A 82 -11.64 5.41 -5.18
CA GLY A 82 -11.57 4.59 -3.97
C GLY A 82 -11.22 3.13 -4.20
N GLY A 83 -11.40 2.61 -5.41
CA GLY A 83 -11.21 1.19 -5.70
C GLY A 83 -9.77 0.74 -5.51
N THR A 84 -8.82 1.51 -6.02
CA THR A 84 -7.40 1.19 -5.92
C THR A 84 -6.92 1.22 -4.46
N ALA A 85 -7.32 2.24 -3.72
CA ALA A 85 -6.95 2.36 -2.31
C ALA A 85 -7.54 1.21 -1.49
N GLU A 86 -8.80 0.85 -1.74
CA GLU A 86 -9.44 -0.27 -1.07
C GLU A 86 -8.73 -1.59 -1.39
N ALA A 87 -8.35 -1.81 -2.64
CA ALA A 87 -7.63 -3.01 -3.05
C ALA A 87 -6.28 -3.10 -2.34
N ALA A 88 -5.56 -1.99 -2.22
CA ALA A 88 -4.29 -1.93 -1.50
C ALA A 88 -4.47 -2.27 -0.02
N ILE A 89 -5.51 -1.73 0.61
CA ILE A 89 -5.85 -2.02 2.00
C ILE A 89 -6.11 -3.51 2.20
N ARG A 90 -6.93 -4.10 1.33
CA ARG A 90 -7.25 -5.54 1.40
C ARG A 90 -6.00 -6.40 1.26
N LEU A 91 -5.11 -6.00 0.36
CA LEU A 91 -3.88 -6.74 0.10
C LEU A 91 -2.96 -6.72 1.32
N ILE A 92 -2.83 -5.58 1.97
CA ILE A 92 -2.03 -5.41 3.18
C ILE A 92 -2.64 -6.24 4.32
N GLU A 93 -3.96 -6.21 4.47
CA GLU A 93 -4.64 -7.01 5.49
C GLU A 93 -4.46 -8.50 5.27
N LYS A 94 -4.52 -8.97 4.02
CA LYS A 94 -4.24 -10.37 3.68
C LYS A 94 -2.84 -10.79 4.07
N SER A 95 -1.89 -9.86 4.04
CA SER A 95 -0.51 -10.12 4.42
C SER A 95 -0.29 -10.08 5.93
N GLY A 96 -1.33 -9.80 6.70
CA GLY A 96 -1.28 -9.74 8.15
C GLY A 96 -1.03 -8.35 8.71
N GLY A 97 -0.97 -7.33 7.87
CA GLY A 97 -0.78 -5.95 8.30
C GLY A 97 -2.05 -5.35 8.88
N GLU A 98 -1.88 -4.32 9.71
CA GLU A 98 -2.98 -3.54 10.25
C GLU A 98 -2.96 -2.15 9.64
N ILE A 99 -4.10 -1.67 9.19
CA ILE A 99 -4.23 -0.34 8.60
C ILE A 99 -4.46 0.68 9.71
N VAL A 100 -3.74 1.77 9.67
CA VAL A 100 -3.91 2.89 10.61
C VAL A 100 -4.45 4.13 9.92
#